data_ef8afafd23f1b06d11dc2a88c7c9d6f4
#
_entry.id   ef8afafd23f1b06d11dc2a88c7c9d6f4
#
_cell.length_a   1.000
_cell.length_b   1.000
_cell.length_c   1.000
_cell.angle_alpha   90.00
_cell.angle_beta   90.00
_cell.angle_gamma   90.00
#
_symmetry.space_group_name_H-M   'P 1'
#
loop_
_entity.id
_entity.type
_entity.pdbx_description
1 polymer ?
#
loop_
_entity_poly.entity_id
_entity_poly.type
_entity_poly.pdbx_seq_one_letter_code
_entity_poly.pdbx_strand_id
1 'polypeptide(L)'
;LFRSTLKKGQSYKFICDADSYSEKTTIVKLLGKTTDLSSFWPSVKKKDFCVASGDVFIAPYTGTYYAYVRNYYGKQYKYEIGVKKINLKAPTVSVSAGKSSAKVSWSKVNNYRYEVQYATNSKFQGAKKVSVYDQKTSVTIKYLTSKKKYYVRVRSCAKTENDNNKKAYSAWSKVKTVTVK
;
A
#
# COMPACT_ATOMS: atom_id res chain seq x y z
N LEU A 1 19.93 -10.58 16.64
CA LEU A 1 18.88 -9.55 16.53
C LEU A 1 18.93 -8.93 15.14
N PHE A 2 17.90 -9.15 14.31
CA PHE A 2 17.79 -8.47 13.02
C PHE A 2 17.44 -6.99 13.24
N ARG A 3 18.16 -6.10 12.58
CA ARG A 3 17.88 -4.65 12.61
C ARG A 3 18.01 -4.06 11.21
N SER A 4 17.17 -3.07 10.89
CA SER A 4 17.20 -2.34 9.62
C SER A 4 16.97 -0.85 9.85
N THR A 5 17.70 -0.01 9.14
CA THR A 5 17.51 1.44 9.19
C THR A 5 16.58 1.87 8.07
N LEU A 6 15.43 2.45 8.43
CA LEU A 6 14.41 2.86 7.49
C LEU A 6 14.24 4.38 7.48
N LYS A 7 13.75 4.92 6.38
CA LYS A 7 13.52 6.37 6.19
C LYS A 7 12.02 6.69 6.31
N LYS A 8 11.69 7.69 7.11
CA LYS A 8 10.31 8.18 7.29
C LYS A 8 9.62 8.44 5.95
N GLY A 9 8.37 8.02 5.85
CA GLY A 9 7.54 8.22 4.66
C GLY A 9 7.82 7.28 3.49
N GLN A 10 8.89 6.49 3.55
CA GLN A 10 9.16 5.46 2.54
C GLN A 10 8.31 4.22 2.79
N SER A 11 7.90 3.56 1.70
CA SER A 11 7.14 2.31 1.74
C SER A 11 8.08 1.12 1.71
N TYR A 12 7.82 0.15 2.57
CA TYR A 12 8.57 -1.09 2.71
C TYR A 12 7.64 -2.29 2.81
N LYS A 13 8.14 -3.46 2.42
CA LYS A 13 7.56 -4.76 2.73
C LYS A 13 8.45 -5.47 3.74
N PHE A 14 7.87 -5.93 4.83
CA PHE A 14 8.56 -6.81 5.76
C PHE A 14 8.45 -8.26 5.23
N ILE A 15 9.56 -8.98 5.20
CA ILE A 15 9.66 -10.33 4.68
C ILE A 15 10.25 -11.19 5.79
N CYS A 16 9.59 -12.28 6.10
CA CYS A 16 10.16 -13.38 6.83
C CYS A 16 9.77 -14.65 6.10
N ASP A 17 10.76 -15.34 5.60
CA ASP A 17 10.59 -16.65 4.99
C ASP A 17 11.21 -17.71 5.92
N ALA A 18 10.51 -18.80 6.16
CA ALA A 18 10.94 -19.88 7.03
C ALA A 18 10.85 -21.19 6.28
N ASP A 19 11.93 -21.99 6.35
CA ASP A 19 12.11 -23.23 5.58
C ASP A 19 11.08 -24.34 5.87
N SER A 20 10.21 -24.21 6.86
CA SER A 20 9.16 -25.19 7.06
C SER A 20 7.97 -24.66 7.87
N TYR A 21 6.87 -24.96 7.32
CA TYR A 21 5.52 -25.08 7.83
C TYR A 21 5.32 -24.88 9.34
N SER A 22 4.94 -23.71 9.72
CA SER A 22 3.71 -23.42 10.44
C SER A 22 3.65 -21.93 10.81
N GLU A 23 2.87 -21.20 10.07
CA GLU A 23 2.44 -19.82 10.44
C GLU A 23 1.83 -19.77 11.86
N LYS A 24 1.46 -20.93 12.41
CA LYS A 24 0.84 -21.04 13.74
C LYS A 24 1.85 -21.07 14.90
N THR A 25 3.12 -21.32 14.62
CA THR A 25 4.12 -21.58 15.68
C THR A 25 5.23 -20.55 15.78
N THR A 26 5.35 -19.68 14.80
CA THR A 26 6.38 -18.64 14.78
C THR A 26 5.75 -17.27 14.59
N ILE A 27 5.95 -16.40 15.56
CA ILE A 27 5.55 -15.00 15.44
C ILE A 27 6.76 -14.21 15.00
N VAL A 28 6.64 -13.53 13.86
CA VAL A 28 7.65 -12.61 13.39
C VAL A 28 7.03 -11.24 13.21
N LYS A 29 7.56 -10.27 13.92
CA LYS A 29 7.07 -8.89 13.88
C LYS A 29 8.24 -7.92 13.72
N LEU A 30 8.05 -6.91 12.91
CA LEU A 30 8.96 -5.77 12.84
C LEU A 30 8.45 -4.70 13.79
N LEU A 31 9.30 -4.35 14.75
CA LEU A 31 9.01 -3.37 15.79
C LEU A 31 9.76 -2.06 15.52
N GLY A 32 9.19 -0.96 15.98
CA GLY A 32 9.82 0.35 15.94
C GLY A 32 10.85 0.55 17.05
N LYS A 33 10.72 1.64 17.77
CA LYS A 33 11.71 2.12 18.72
C LYS A 33 11.94 1.25 19.96
N THR A 34 11.05 0.31 20.24
CA THR A 34 11.17 -0.47 21.47
C THR A 34 12.06 -1.70 21.27
N THR A 35 12.95 -1.90 22.23
CA THR A 35 13.73 -3.13 22.41
C THR A 35 13.24 -3.92 23.60
N ASP A 36 12.21 -3.45 24.29
CA ASP A 36 11.64 -4.12 25.45
C ASP A 36 10.79 -5.32 24.98
N LEU A 37 11.38 -6.48 25.15
CA LEU A 37 10.81 -7.79 24.83
C LEU A 37 10.35 -8.52 26.09
N SER A 38 10.25 -7.84 27.21
CA SER A 38 9.97 -8.43 28.52
C SER A 38 8.55 -8.96 28.69
N SER A 39 7.62 -8.54 27.85
CA SER A 39 6.26 -9.07 27.86
C SER A 39 6.06 -10.19 26.86
N PHE A 40 5.41 -11.25 27.29
CA PHE A 40 5.06 -12.44 26.50
C PHE A 40 4.26 -12.13 25.22
N TRP A 41 3.47 -11.10 25.29
CA TRP A 41 2.87 -10.37 24.18
C TRP A 41 3.35 -8.93 24.37
N PRO A 42 4.23 -8.44 23.51
CA PRO A 42 4.40 -7.01 23.52
C PRO A 42 3.00 -6.43 23.31
N SER A 43 2.40 -5.94 24.38
CA SER A 43 1.21 -5.10 24.28
C SER A 43 1.70 -3.85 23.56
N VAL A 44 1.78 -3.97 22.23
CA VAL A 44 2.16 -2.87 21.35
C VAL A 44 1.09 -1.85 21.61
N LYS A 45 1.39 -0.91 22.50
CA LYS A 45 0.49 0.20 22.78
C LYS A 45 0.12 0.76 21.41
N LYS A 46 -1.11 1.16 21.23
CA LYS A 46 -1.65 1.72 19.98
C LYS A 46 -0.74 2.74 19.26
N LYS A 47 0.31 3.22 19.93
CA LYS A 47 1.33 4.15 19.46
C LYS A 47 2.58 3.48 18.90
N ASP A 48 2.77 2.19 19.14
CA ASP A 48 3.97 1.48 18.73
C ASP A 48 3.77 0.86 17.35
N PHE A 49 4.80 0.95 16.55
CA PHE A 49 4.81 0.40 15.21
C PHE A 49 5.02 -1.12 15.26
N CYS A 50 4.10 -1.89 14.66
CA CYS A 50 4.21 -3.33 14.54
C CYS A 50 3.60 -3.79 13.21
N VAL A 51 4.33 -4.59 12.45
CA VAL A 51 3.86 -5.21 11.20
C VAL A 51 4.27 -6.68 11.14
N ALA A 52 3.42 -7.51 10.55
CA ALA A 52 3.68 -8.92 10.35
C ALA A 52 4.46 -9.19 9.06
N SER A 53 4.96 -10.43 8.90
CA SER A 53 5.57 -10.86 7.64
C SER A 53 4.57 -10.74 6.48
N GLY A 54 5.06 -10.29 5.34
CA GLY A 54 4.25 -10.02 4.16
C GLY A 54 3.62 -8.63 4.10
N ASP A 55 3.55 -7.92 5.22
CA ASP A 55 2.91 -6.61 5.29
C ASP A 55 3.71 -5.52 4.56
N VAL A 56 2.95 -4.66 3.90
CA VAL A 56 3.47 -3.39 3.37
C VAL A 56 3.15 -2.28 4.35
N PHE A 57 4.13 -1.43 4.61
CA PHE A 57 3.99 -0.34 5.55
C PHE A 57 4.73 0.93 5.10
N ILE A 58 4.36 2.06 5.68
CA ILE A 58 5.11 3.32 5.55
C ILE A 58 5.86 3.54 6.86
N ALA A 59 7.18 3.70 6.78
CA ALA A 59 7.99 3.95 7.96
C ALA A 59 7.54 5.25 8.66
N PRO A 60 7.07 5.20 9.92
CA PRO A 60 6.58 6.38 10.64
C PRO A 60 7.68 7.35 11.05
N TYR A 61 8.93 6.90 11.14
CA TYR A 61 10.10 7.70 11.46
C TYR A 61 11.34 7.19 10.73
N THR A 62 12.40 8.01 10.67
CA THR A 62 13.73 7.59 10.24
C THR A 62 14.48 7.04 11.44
N GLY A 63 15.03 5.83 11.32
CA GLY A 63 15.79 5.20 12.40
C GLY A 63 15.81 3.68 12.29
N THR A 64 16.27 3.05 13.35
CA THR A 64 16.42 1.59 13.44
C THR A 64 15.10 0.94 13.81
N TYR A 65 14.81 -0.16 13.13
CA TYR A 65 13.69 -1.06 13.37
C TYR A 65 14.23 -2.45 13.67
N TYR A 66 13.57 -3.16 14.54
CA TYR A 66 14.00 -4.47 15.04
C TYR A 66 13.00 -5.55 14.64
N ALA A 67 13.46 -6.70 14.17
CA ALA A 67 12.60 -7.85 13.98
C ALA A 67 12.60 -8.72 15.24
N TYR A 68 11.41 -9.00 15.72
CA TYR A 68 11.15 -9.95 16.80
C TYR A 68 10.72 -11.29 16.19
N VAL A 69 11.42 -12.35 16.57
CA VAL A 69 11.09 -13.71 16.16
C VAL A 69 10.90 -14.56 17.39
N ARG A 70 9.78 -15.26 17.47
CA ARG A 70 9.49 -16.21 18.54
C ARG A 70 9.06 -17.55 17.97
N ASN A 71 9.68 -18.59 18.44
CA ASN A 71 9.32 -19.97 18.16
C ASN A 71 8.74 -20.61 19.43
N TYR A 72 7.56 -21.26 19.30
CA TYR A 72 6.85 -21.86 20.43
C TYR A 72 7.26 -23.30 20.74
N TYR A 73 7.88 -24.02 19.82
CA TYR A 73 8.07 -25.48 19.96
C TYR A 73 9.53 -25.94 20.08
N GLY A 74 10.46 -25.05 20.36
CA GLY A 74 11.85 -25.39 20.61
C GLY A 74 12.61 -26.01 19.43
N LYS A 75 12.00 -26.14 18.25
CA LYS A 75 12.67 -26.63 17.05
C LYS A 75 13.51 -25.52 16.40
N GLN A 76 14.65 -25.88 15.88
CA GLN A 76 15.49 -24.97 15.11
C GLN A 76 14.91 -24.81 13.69
N TYR A 77 14.72 -23.57 13.26
CA TYR A 77 14.31 -23.24 11.90
C TYR A 77 15.27 -22.21 11.32
N LYS A 78 15.50 -22.30 10.02
CA LYS A 78 16.17 -21.24 9.28
C LYS A 78 15.16 -20.16 8.91
N TYR A 79 15.52 -18.91 9.09
CA TYR A 79 14.72 -17.77 8.72
C TYR A 79 15.48 -16.85 7.80
N GLU A 80 14.87 -16.44 6.72
CA GLU A 80 15.31 -15.30 5.95
C GLU A 80 14.46 -14.10 6.34
N ILE A 81 15.08 -13.08 6.95
CA ILE A 81 14.39 -11.89 7.42
C ILE A 81 14.92 -10.68 6.66
N GLY A 82 14.01 -9.92 6.10
CA GLY A 82 14.38 -8.73 5.33
C GLY A 82 13.34 -7.63 5.36
N VAL A 83 13.79 -6.42 5.03
CA VAL A 83 12.91 -5.28 4.77
C VAL A 83 13.24 -4.78 3.37
N LYS A 84 12.29 -4.92 2.46
CA LYS A 84 12.45 -4.50 1.06
C LYS A 84 11.75 -3.17 0.82
N LYS A 85 12.49 -2.18 0.33
CA LYS A 85 11.89 -0.92 -0.13
C LYS A 85 10.96 -1.18 -1.31
N ILE A 86 9.75 -0.62 -1.26
CA ILE A 86 8.76 -0.72 -2.33
C ILE A 86 8.65 0.61 -3.04
N ASN A 87 8.87 0.58 -4.35
CA ASN A 87 8.59 1.71 -5.22
C ASN A 87 7.29 1.42 -5.99
N LEU A 88 6.19 2.01 -5.54
CA LEU A 88 4.92 1.90 -6.22
C LEU A 88 4.98 2.70 -7.52
N LYS A 89 4.82 2.01 -8.65
CA LYS A 89 4.80 2.65 -9.97
C LYS A 89 3.44 3.28 -10.25
N ALA A 90 3.44 4.49 -10.80
CA ALA A 90 2.23 5.09 -11.33
C ALA A 90 1.78 4.33 -12.60
N PRO A 91 0.49 3.98 -12.74
CA PRO A 91 0.01 3.31 -13.95
C PRO A 91 -0.03 4.27 -15.13
N THR A 92 0.06 3.72 -16.36
CA THR A 92 -0.25 4.45 -17.59
C THR A 92 -1.76 4.42 -17.82
N VAL A 93 -2.37 5.58 -18.12
CA VAL A 93 -3.82 5.75 -18.16
C VAL A 93 -4.30 6.10 -19.57
N SER A 94 -5.42 5.52 -19.95
CA SER A 94 -6.23 5.90 -21.10
C SER A 94 -7.68 6.17 -20.67
N VAL A 95 -8.38 7.07 -21.40
CA VAL A 95 -9.76 7.43 -21.10
C VAL A 95 -10.55 7.51 -22.39
N SER A 96 -11.74 6.95 -22.41
CA SER A 96 -12.68 7.05 -23.54
C SER A 96 -14.04 7.60 -23.07
N ALA A 97 -14.64 8.43 -23.93
CA ALA A 97 -15.94 9.04 -23.69
C ALA A 97 -17.09 8.07 -23.97
N GLY A 98 -18.07 8.04 -23.07
CA GLY A 98 -19.37 7.40 -23.28
C GLY A 98 -20.53 8.39 -23.09
N LYS A 99 -21.75 7.94 -23.30
CA LYS A 99 -22.96 8.73 -23.01
C LYS A 99 -23.06 8.95 -21.49
N SER A 100 -23.00 10.20 -21.03
CA SER A 100 -22.95 10.59 -19.62
C SER A 100 -21.97 9.78 -18.78
N SER A 101 -20.84 9.35 -19.38
CA SER A 101 -19.89 8.47 -18.72
C SER A 101 -18.48 8.59 -19.32
N ALA A 102 -17.49 8.07 -18.60
CA ALA A 102 -16.13 7.91 -19.09
C ALA A 102 -15.58 6.57 -18.63
N LYS A 103 -15.03 5.77 -19.55
CA LYS A 103 -14.29 4.56 -19.21
C LYS A 103 -12.83 4.94 -19.02
N VAL A 104 -12.31 4.69 -17.83
CA VAL A 104 -10.90 4.88 -17.48
C VAL A 104 -10.24 3.52 -17.43
N SER A 105 -9.13 3.35 -18.16
CA SER A 105 -8.35 2.10 -18.17
C SER A 105 -6.89 2.42 -17.88
N TRP A 106 -6.15 1.46 -17.32
CA TRP A 106 -4.75 1.66 -16.96
C TRP A 106 -3.93 0.39 -17.04
N SER A 107 -2.61 0.55 -17.11
CA SER A 107 -1.68 -0.57 -17.08
C SER A 107 -1.69 -1.26 -15.73
N LYS A 108 -1.62 -2.60 -15.71
CA LYS A 108 -1.54 -3.39 -14.47
C LYS A 108 -0.24 -3.06 -13.73
N VAL A 109 -0.37 -2.83 -12.42
CA VAL A 109 0.74 -2.76 -11.49
C VAL A 109 0.52 -3.85 -10.45
N ASN A 110 1.50 -4.76 -10.29
CA ASN A 110 1.32 -5.97 -9.49
C ASN A 110 0.92 -5.70 -8.04
N ASN A 111 -0.04 -6.47 -7.57
CA ASN A 111 -0.46 -6.63 -6.17
C ASN A 111 -1.07 -5.41 -5.47
N TYR A 112 -1.65 -4.44 -6.19
CA TYR A 112 -2.16 -3.22 -5.59
C TYR A 112 -3.58 -2.92 -5.99
N ARG A 113 -4.26 -2.14 -5.15
CA ARG A 113 -5.49 -1.44 -5.49
C ARG A 113 -5.16 -0.17 -6.26
N TYR A 114 -6.17 0.43 -6.85
CA TYR A 114 -6.04 1.69 -7.57
C TYR A 114 -6.98 2.73 -6.99
N GLU A 115 -6.56 3.98 -7.05
CA GLU A 115 -7.42 5.14 -6.79
C GLU A 115 -7.48 5.99 -8.05
N VAL A 116 -8.68 6.15 -8.58
CA VAL A 116 -8.99 7.03 -9.70
C VAL A 116 -9.50 8.35 -9.14
N GLN A 117 -8.95 9.46 -9.61
CA GLN A 117 -9.41 10.81 -9.26
C GLN A 117 -9.83 11.53 -10.52
N TYR A 118 -10.97 12.23 -10.46
CA TYR A 118 -11.48 13.00 -11.58
C TYR A 118 -12.10 14.32 -11.11
N ALA A 119 -11.97 15.34 -11.96
CA ALA A 119 -12.47 16.69 -11.71
C ALA A 119 -12.80 17.41 -13.02
N THR A 120 -13.52 18.48 -12.95
CA THR A 120 -13.81 19.37 -14.09
C THR A 120 -12.76 20.47 -14.29
N ASN A 121 -11.71 20.48 -13.48
CA ASN A 121 -10.60 21.44 -13.55
C ASN A 121 -9.25 20.71 -13.42
N SER A 122 -8.21 21.29 -14.02
CA SER A 122 -6.85 20.69 -14.05
C SER A 122 -6.14 20.68 -12.69
N LYS A 123 -6.57 21.51 -11.74
CA LYS A 123 -5.99 21.57 -10.39
C LYS A 123 -6.61 20.53 -9.45
N PHE A 124 -7.60 19.76 -9.92
CA PHE A 124 -8.32 18.74 -9.13
C PHE A 124 -8.98 19.29 -7.86
N GLN A 125 -9.38 20.56 -7.87
CA GLN A 125 -10.18 21.15 -6.80
C GLN A 125 -11.58 20.52 -6.82
N GLY A 126 -12.10 20.11 -5.65
CA GLY A 126 -13.37 19.40 -5.55
C GLY A 126 -13.40 18.03 -6.23
N ALA A 127 -12.24 17.43 -6.46
CA ALA A 127 -12.15 16.17 -7.19
C ALA A 127 -12.87 15.02 -6.48
N LYS A 128 -13.59 14.22 -7.25
CA LYS A 128 -14.17 12.95 -6.81
C LYS A 128 -13.15 11.83 -6.94
N LYS A 129 -13.32 10.78 -6.12
CA LYS A 129 -12.43 9.61 -6.06
C LYS A 129 -13.21 8.33 -6.19
N VAL A 130 -12.63 7.35 -6.88
CA VAL A 130 -13.11 5.98 -6.97
C VAL A 130 -11.99 5.04 -6.58
N SER A 131 -12.22 4.17 -5.60
CA SER A 131 -11.31 3.07 -5.26
C SER A 131 -11.66 1.85 -6.07
N VAL A 132 -10.67 1.23 -6.71
CA VAL A 132 -10.84 0.04 -7.54
C VAL A 132 -10.05 -1.10 -6.93
N TYR A 133 -10.75 -2.18 -6.63
CA TYR A 133 -10.23 -3.38 -5.95
C TYR A 133 -10.02 -4.52 -6.95
N ASP A 134 -9.61 -5.68 -6.45
CA ASP A 134 -9.52 -6.96 -7.17
C ASP A 134 -8.63 -6.89 -8.42
N GLN A 135 -7.59 -6.08 -8.37
CA GLN A 135 -6.65 -5.91 -9.48
C GLN A 135 -7.29 -5.52 -10.83
N LYS A 136 -8.54 -5.04 -10.80
CA LYS A 136 -9.20 -4.51 -11.99
C LYS A 136 -8.40 -3.34 -12.54
N THR A 137 -8.28 -3.27 -13.85
CA THR A 137 -7.49 -2.24 -14.56
C THR A 137 -8.36 -1.25 -15.33
N SER A 138 -9.64 -1.23 -15.04
CA SER A 138 -10.57 -0.25 -15.59
C SER A 138 -11.76 0.00 -14.69
N VAL A 139 -12.38 1.17 -14.87
CA VAL A 139 -13.65 1.54 -14.25
C VAL A 139 -14.42 2.48 -15.18
N THR A 140 -15.73 2.35 -15.18
CA THR A 140 -16.61 3.32 -15.85
C THR A 140 -17.19 4.28 -14.82
N ILE A 141 -16.86 5.55 -14.96
CA ILE A 141 -17.44 6.63 -14.16
C ILE A 141 -18.74 7.04 -14.84
N LYS A 142 -19.85 6.89 -14.13
CA LYS A 142 -21.21 7.19 -14.61
C LYS A 142 -21.71 8.53 -14.08
N TYR A 143 -22.82 8.97 -14.62
CA TYR A 143 -23.52 10.22 -14.22
C TYR A 143 -22.66 11.47 -14.36
N LEU A 144 -21.86 11.51 -15.41
CA LEU A 144 -21.10 12.69 -15.79
C LEU A 144 -21.96 13.63 -16.65
N THR A 145 -21.70 14.91 -16.53
CA THR A 145 -22.40 15.94 -17.34
C THR A 145 -21.95 15.81 -18.80
N SER A 146 -22.89 15.64 -19.72
CA SER A 146 -22.64 15.63 -21.16
C SER A 146 -21.98 16.93 -21.61
N LYS A 147 -21.16 16.85 -22.66
CA LYS A 147 -20.39 17.95 -23.26
C LYS A 147 -19.38 18.62 -22.30
N LYS A 148 -19.24 18.12 -21.07
CA LYS A 148 -18.28 18.65 -20.09
C LYS A 148 -16.94 17.93 -20.18
N LYS A 149 -15.85 18.70 -20.08
CA LYS A 149 -14.48 18.19 -20.03
C LYS A 149 -14.12 17.76 -18.61
N TYR A 150 -13.56 16.55 -18.47
CA TYR A 150 -13.05 16.01 -17.22
C TYR A 150 -11.57 15.73 -17.32
N TYR A 151 -10.87 15.95 -16.22
CA TYR A 151 -9.47 15.62 -15.98
C TYR A 151 -9.43 14.38 -15.11
N VAL A 152 -8.62 13.40 -15.50
CA VAL A 152 -8.56 12.09 -14.84
C VAL A 152 -7.11 11.73 -14.58
N ARG A 153 -6.84 11.17 -13.40
CA ARG A 153 -5.56 10.56 -13.04
C ARG A 153 -5.77 9.35 -12.16
N VAL A 154 -4.82 8.43 -12.19
CA VAL A 154 -4.87 7.18 -11.42
C VAL A 154 -3.57 7.00 -10.67
N ARG A 155 -3.63 6.41 -9.48
CA ARG A 155 -2.47 5.96 -8.75
C ARG A 155 -2.66 4.55 -8.23
N SER A 156 -1.57 3.81 -8.09
CA SER A 156 -1.58 2.52 -7.40
C SER A 156 -1.50 2.73 -5.89
N CYS A 157 -2.05 1.79 -5.14
CA CYS A 157 -2.15 1.87 -3.70
C CYS A 157 -1.94 0.48 -3.10
N ALA A 158 -0.98 0.35 -2.20
CA ALA A 158 -0.84 -0.82 -1.33
C ALA A 158 -1.63 -0.60 -0.03
N LYS A 159 -2.31 -1.64 0.44
CA LYS A 159 -2.84 -1.66 1.80
C LYS A 159 -1.66 -1.70 2.76
N THR A 160 -1.66 -0.87 3.78
CA THR A 160 -0.71 -0.94 4.88
C THR A 160 -1.43 -1.48 6.10
N GLU A 161 -0.83 -2.45 6.77
CA GLU A 161 -1.43 -3.13 7.93
C GLU A 161 -1.11 -2.42 9.27
N ASN A 162 -0.36 -1.34 9.23
CA ASN A 162 -0.15 -0.58 10.45
C ASN A 162 -1.39 0.24 10.82
N ASP A 163 -1.62 0.37 12.11
CA ASP A 163 -2.79 0.85 12.86
C ASP A 163 -3.43 2.19 12.41
N ASN A 164 -2.85 2.89 11.46
CA ASN A 164 -3.28 4.23 11.10
C ASN A 164 -4.09 4.33 9.80
N ASN A 165 -4.57 3.22 9.24
CA ASN A 165 -5.29 3.22 7.95
C ASN A 165 -4.54 3.95 6.82
N LYS A 166 -3.25 4.19 7.00
CA LYS A 166 -2.42 4.84 5.99
C LYS A 166 -2.20 3.89 4.84
N LYS A 167 -2.45 4.38 3.65
CA LYS A 167 -2.19 3.66 2.41
C LYS A 167 -0.88 4.15 1.82
N ALA A 168 -0.04 3.23 1.36
CA ALA A 168 1.10 3.60 0.53
C ALA A 168 0.60 3.87 -0.89
N TYR A 169 0.97 4.99 -1.47
CA TYR A 169 0.56 5.41 -2.80
C TYR A 169 1.75 5.59 -3.71
N SER A 170 1.57 5.27 -5.00
CA SER A 170 2.46 5.77 -6.04
C SER A 170 2.27 7.28 -6.27
N ALA A 171 3.15 7.89 -7.05
CA ALA A 171 2.82 9.14 -7.70
C ALA A 171 1.54 8.97 -8.54
N TRP A 172 0.86 10.08 -8.82
CA TRP A 172 -0.23 10.09 -9.79
C TRP A 172 0.28 9.84 -11.21
N SER A 173 -0.51 9.17 -12.02
CA SER A 173 -0.28 9.09 -13.46
C SER A 173 -0.24 10.47 -14.13
N LYS A 174 0.23 10.54 -15.36
CA LYS A 174 -0.03 11.69 -16.22
C LYS A 174 -1.54 11.91 -16.33
N VAL A 175 -1.96 13.17 -16.27
CA VAL A 175 -3.38 13.54 -16.41
C VAL A 175 -3.86 13.25 -17.82
N LYS A 176 -5.04 12.65 -17.93
CA LYS A 176 -5.78 12.48 -19.18
C LYS A 176 -7.05 13.31 -19.13
N THR A 177 -7.50 13.76 -20.29
CA THR A 177 -8.73 14.52 -20.42
C THR A 177 -9.71 13.81 -21.31
N VAL A 178 -10.99 13.97 -21.06
CA VAL A 178 -12.09 13.44 -21.86
C VAL A 178 -13.26 14.42 -21.85
N THR A 179 -13.86 14.65 -23.01
CA THR A 179 -15.14 15.34 -23.10
C THR A 179 -16.24 14.31 -23.23
N VAL A 180 -17.17 14.32 -22.31
CA VAL A 180 -18.27 13.33 -22.22
C VAL A 180 -19.27 13.55 -23.35
N LYS A 181 -19.81 12.45 -23.90
CA LYS A 181 -20.85 12.49 -24.94
C LYS A 181 -22.23 12.71 -24.35
#